data_304b8aa1bac8285f7f02a2c69f20373f
#
_entry.id   304b8aa1bac8285f7f02a2c69f20373f
#
_cell.length_a   1.000
_cell.length_b   1.000
_cell.length_c   1.000
_cell.angle_alpha   90.00
_cell.angle_beta   90.00
_cell.angle_gamma   90.00
#
_symmetry.space_group_name_H-M   'P 1'
#
loop_
_entity.id
_entity.type
_entity.pdbx_description
1 polymer ?
#
loop_
_entity_poly.entity_id
_entity_poly.type
_entity_poly.pdbx_seq_one_letter_code
_entity_poly.pdbx_strand_id
1 'polypeptide(L)'
;YDALGLAELVAKAEVHPKEVLEAAIRRAEKLNPRLNAIVTPLYDYARDRVQQDLSGPFAGVPFLLKDVHHALKGTPMSNGSQLHKGEVSEVTAEIVRRFLDAGVVVFGKTNTPEYKLSVLTMPEAWGPTRNPWDVTRLPGGSSGGSAAAVAAGIVPMGSATDEGGSIRMPASACGVFGLKPSRGRNPIGPDFSWEAEGLSTSGVITRTVRDSAAMLDATEGPEPGSPYLAPGPTGFLAALSDPPGRLRVGVS
;
A
#
# COMPACT_ATOMS: atom_id res chain seq x y z
N TYR A 1 9.65 11.46 9.62
CA TYR A 1 9.80 10.05 9.98
C TYR A 1 9.31 9.16 8.84
N ASP A 2 9.88 7.99 8.68
CA ASP A 2 9.36 6.88 7.89
C ASP A 2 8.44 6.00 8.76
N ALA A 3 7.92 4.88 8.23
CA ALA A 3 6.92 4.10 8.94
C ALA A 3 7.48 3.43 10.21
N LEU A 4 8.66 2.81 10.12
CA LEU A 4 9.32 2.22 11.29
C LEU A 4 9.66 3.28 12.34
N GLY A 5 10.13 4.46 11.92
CA GLY A 5 10.40 5.57 12.83
C GLY A 5 9.14 6.09 13.54
N LEU A 6 7.99 6.11 12.87
CA LEU A 6 6.71 6.45 13.52
C LEU A 6 6.28 5.37 14.51
N ALA A 7 6.40 4.08 14.14
CA ALA A 7 6.09 2.97 15.03
C ALA A 7 6.99 2.99 16.28
N GLU A 8 8.26 3.34 16.12
CA GLU A 8 9.21 3.49 17.24
C GLU A 8 8.79 4.60 18.21
N LEU A 9 8.36 5.77 17.70
CA LEU A 9 7.85 6.85 18.57
C LEU A 9 6.59 6.41 19.33
N VAL A 10 5.69 5.67 18.68
CA VAL A 10 4.51 5.11 19.34
C VAL A 10 4.90 4.09 20.41
N ALA A 11 5.82 3.16 20.10
CA ALA A 11 6.28 2.14 21.05
C ALA A 11 6.96 2.72 22.28
N LYS A 12 7.65 3.85 22.11
CA LYS A 12 8.27 4.61 23.23
C LYS A 12 7.28 5.52 23.97
N ALA A 13 6.00 5.53 23.59
CA ALA A 13 4.99 6.44 24.11
C ALA A 13 5.36 7.95 23.97
N GLU A 14 6.22 8.28 23.00
CA GLU A 14 6.56 9.67 22.68
C GLU A 14 5.42 10.37 21.93
N VAL A 15 4.61 9.59 21.19
CA VAL A 15 3.38 10.03 20.52
C VAL A 15 2.31 8.96 20.67
N HIS A 16 1.05 9.39 20.78
CA HIS A 16 -0.07 8.45 20.80
C HIS A 16 -0.51 8.09 19.35
N PRO A 17 -0.91 6.84 19.04
CA PRO A 17 -1.38 6.44 17.71
C PRO A 17 -2.46 7.35 17.14
N LYS A 18 -3.37 7.85 17.99
CA LYS A 18 -4.39 8.82 17.59
C LYS A 18 -3.80 10.14 17.07
N GLU A 19 -2.73 10.64 17.68
CA GLU A 19 -2.08 11.88 17.25
C GLU A 19 -1.46 11.72 15.86
N VAL A 20 -0.82 10.58 15.62
CA VAL A 20 -0.23 10.22 14.33
C VAL A 20 -1.32 10.08 13.26
N LEU A 21 -2.42 9.41 13.58
CA LEU A 21 -3.57 9.26 12.68
C LEU A 21 -4.20 10.63 12.34
N GLU A 22 -4.50 11.47 13.34
CA GLU A 22 -5.11 12.78 13.10
C GLU A 22 -4.16 13.71 12.32
N ALA A 23 -2.85 13.58 12.49
CA ALA A 23 -1.87 14.30 11.66
C ALA A 23 -1.95 13.85 10.19
N ALA A 24 -2.07 12.55 9.92
CA ALA A 24 -2.25 12.02 8.56
C ALA A 24 -3.59 12.45 7.94
N ILE A 25 -4.68 12.42 8.72
CA ILE A 25 -6.01 12.89 8.28
C ILE A 25 -5.95 14.38 7.89
N ARG A 26 -5.40 15.24 8.76
CA ARG A 26 -5.25 16.68 8.42
C ARG A 26 -4.44 16.91 7.16
N ARG A 27 -3.38 16.12 6.94
CA ARG A 27 -2.59 16.21 5.70
C ARG A 27 -3.40 15.74 4.48
N ALA A 28 -4.18 14.66 4.63
CA ALA A 28 -5.08 14.18 3.59
C ALA A 28 -6.11 15.25 3.21
N GLU A 29 -6.82 15.82 4.19
CA GLU A 29 -7.82 16.87 3.96
C GLU A 29 -7.22 18.11 3.28
N LYS A 30 -6.01 18.50 3.62
CA LYS A 30 -5.31 19.64 3.02
C LYS A 30 -4.85 19.37 1.59
N LEU A 31 -4.33 18.19 1.29
CA LEU A 31 -3.63 17.91 0.04
C LEU A 31 -4.49 17.17 -0.98
N ASN A 32 -5.41 16.31 -0.52
CA ASN A 32 -6.20 15.45 -1.40
C ASN A 32 -7.13 16.21 -2.36
N PRO A 33 -7.70 17.38 -2.03
CA PRO A 33 -8.50 18.15 -3.00
C PRO A 33 -7.73 18.52 -4.28
N ARG A 34 -6.40 18.63 -4.21
CA ARG A 34 -5.54 18.90 -5.37
C ARG A 34 -4.98 17.65 -6.02
N LEU A 35 -4.81 16.57 -5.24
CA LEU A 35 -4.15 15.35 -5.69
C LEU A 35 -5.12 14.28 -6.15
N ASN A 36 -6.31 14.20 -5.57
CA ASN A 36 -7.29 13.13 -5.79
C ASN A 36 -6.63 11.74 -5.63
N ALA A 37 -5.82 11.59 -4.60
CA ALA A 37 -5.08 10.37 -4.30
C ALA A 37 -5.92 9.39 -3.47
N ILE A 38 -6.79 9.90 -2.59
CA ILE A 38 -7.68 9.14 -1.70
C ILE A 38 -9.10 9.33 -2.19
N VAL A 39 -9.78 8.23 -2.52
CA VAL A 39 -11.14 8.24 -3.09
C VAL A 39 -12.20 7.77 -2.12
N THR A 40 -11.81 6.99 -1.09
CA THR A 40 -12.71 6.52 -0.05
C THR A 40 -12.08 6.79 1.31
N PRO A 41 -12.42 7.89 1.99
CA PRO A 41 -12.02 8.12 3.38
C PRO A 41 -12.66 7.07 4.31
N LEU A 42 -11.89 6.57 5.29
CA LEU A 42 -12.31 5.62 6.32
C LEU A 42 -11.92 6.14 7.70
N TYR A 43 -12.14 7.45 7.94
CA TYR A 43 -11.63 8.13 9.14
C TYR A 43 -12.23 7.60 10.43
N ASP A 44 -13.54 7.32 10.45
CA ASP A 44 -14.21 6.81 11.65
C ASP A 44 -13.75 5.37 11.95
N TYR A 45 -13.66 4.51 10.92
CA TYR A 45 -13.06 3.18 11.06
C TYR A 45 -11.64 3.26 11.67
N ALA A 46 -10.81 4.18 11.20
CA ALA A 46 -9.46 4.36 11.71
C ALA A 46 -9.43 4.88 13.16
N ARG A 47 -10.34 5.81 13.50
CA ARG A 47 -10.49 6.33 14.87
C ARG A 47 -10.92 5.25 15.86
N ASP A 48 -11.79 4.35 15.44
CA ASP A 48 -12.18 3.19 16.25
C ASP A 48 -11.03 2.21 16.40
N ARG A 49 -10.25 2.00 15.32
CA ARG A 49 -9.10 1.07 15.34
C ARG A 49 -7.99 1.51 16.28
N VAL A 50 -7.70 2.80 16.39
CA VAL A 50 -6.65 3.31 17.31
C VAL A 50 -7.04 3.28 18.79
N GLN A 51 -8.29 2.94 19.12
CA GLN A 51 -8.72 2.68 20.51
C GLN A 51 -8.46 1.24 20.94
N GLN A 52 -8.14 0.36 20.01
CA GLN A 52 -7.86 -1.06 20.28
C GLN A 52 -6.37 -1.28 20.50
N ASP A 53 -6.01 -2.42 21.06
CA ASP A 53 -4.61 -2.82 21.16
C ASP A 53 -4.02 -3.00 19.76
N LEU A 54 -2.90 -2.33 19.52
CA LEU A 54 -2.14 -2.40 18.28
C LEU A 54 -0.81 -3.09 18.56
N SER A 55 -0.50 -4.08 17.75
CA SER A 55 0.75 -4.84 17.84
C SER A 55 1.38 -5.00 16.47
N GLY A 56 2.64 -5.43 16.43
CA GLY A 56 3.37 -5.62 15.18
C GLY A 56 4.35 -4.48 14.88
N PRO A 57 5.20 -4.66 13.85
CA PRO A 57 6.31 -3.74 13.55
C PRO A 57 5.87 -2.33 13.15
N PHE A 58 4.60 -2.15 12.78
CA PHE A 58 4.03 -0.87 12.36
C PHE A 58 2.86 -0.43 13.24
N ALA A 59 2.86 -0.82 14.51
CA ALA A 59 1.78 -0.48 15.44
C ALA A 59 1.48 1.02 15.47
N GLY A 60 0.25 1.40 15.10
CA GLY A 60 -0.22 2.79 15.09
C GLY A 60 0.16 3.63 13.86
N VAL A 61 0.83 3.05 12.86
CA VAL A 61 1.21 3.78 11.64
C VAL A 61 0.02 3.94 10.70
N PRO A 62 -0.34 5.17 10.27
CA PRO A 62 -1.38 5.41 9.28
C PRO A 62 -1.06 4.79 7.92
N PHE A 63 -2.06 4.16 7.32
CA PHE A 63 -1.92 3.40 6.09
C PHE A 63 -3.10 3.61 5.15
N LEU A 64 -2.84 3.48 3.84
CA LEU A 64 -3.86 3.55 2.81
C LEU A 64 -3.88 2.26 1.99
N LEU A 65 -5.07 1.75 1.70
CA LEU A 65 -5.29 0.61 0.84
C LEU A 65 -5.54 1.05 -0.60
N LYS A 66 -5.00 0.35 -1.58
CA LYS A 66 -5.39 0.51 -2.98
C LYS A 66 -6.83 0.04 -3.18
N ASP A 67 -7.63 0.80 -3.93
CA ASP A 67 -9.06 0.52 -4.14
C ASP A 67 -9.33 -0.58 -5.18
N VAL A 68 -8.49 -1.60 -5.20
CA VAL A 68 -8.65 -2.84 -5.98
C VAL A 68 -7.89 -3.97 -5.31
N HIS A 69 -8.44 -5.17 -5.25
CA HIS A 69 -7.90 -6.41 -4.65
C HIS A 69 -7.63 -6.35 -3.14
N HIS A 70 -7.45 -5.19 -2.57
CA HIS A 70 -7.20 -5.02 -1.14
C HIS A 70 -8.53 -4.80 -0.40
N ALA A 71 -9.40 -5.81 -0.49
CA ALA A 71 -10.69 -5.83 0.21
C ALA A 71 -10.49 -5.76 1.73
N LEU A 72 -11.25 -4.89 2.36
CA LEU A 72 -11.38 -4.80 3.81
C LEU A 72 -12.85 -4.91 4.16
N LYS A 73 -13.24 -5.96 4.87
CA LYS A 73 -14.62 -6.26 5.21
C LYS A 73 -15.32 -5.06 5.85
N GLY A 74 -16.54 -4.80 5.41
CA GLY A 74 -17.35 -3.69 5.90
C GLY A 74 -17.00 -2.31 5.33
N THR A 75 -16.06 -2.25 4.36
CA THR A 75 -15.68 -0.99 3.71
C THR A 75 -15.91 -1.02 2.20
N PRO A 76 -16.21 0.13 1.57
CA PRO A 76 -16.39 0.19 0.12
C PRO A 76 -15.11 -0.17 -0.64
N MET A 77 -15.26 -0.84 -1.80
CA MET A 77 -14.21 -1.09 -2.77
C MET A 77 -14.78 -0.99 -4.19
N SER A 78 -14.37 0.04 -4.93
CA SER A 78 -14.94 0.31 -6.26
C SER A 78 -14.20 -0.36 -7.42
N ASN A 79 -13.00 -0.90 -7.20
CA ASN A 79 -12.12 -1.36 -8.28
C ASN A 79 -11.83 -0.28 -9.35
N GLY A 80 -11.95 1.01 -8.98
CA GLY A 80 -11.86 2.13 -9.91
C GLY A 80 -13.04 2.24 -10.89
N SER A 81 -14.11 1.46 -10.72
CA SER A 81 -15.24 1.36 -11.64
C SER A 81 -16.49 2.04 -11.09
N GLN A 82 -17.25 2.70 -11.98
CA GLN A 82 -18.59 3.21 -11.67
C GLN A 82 -19.53 2.07 -11.27
N LEU A 83 -19.36 0.88 -11.86
CA LEU A 83 -20.22 -0.28 -11.63
C LEU A 83 -20.22 -0.71 -10.15
N HIS A 84 -19.06 -0.67 -9.50
CA HIS A 84 -18.86 -1.12 -8.12
C HIS A 84 -18.79 0.03 -7.11
N LYS A 85 -19.06 1.27 -7.54
CA LYS A 85 -18.99 2.43 -6.66
C LYS A 85 -19.99 2.34 -5.53
N GLY A 86 -19.49 2.24 -4.31
CA GLY A 86 -20.31 2.07 -3.10
C GLY A 86 -20.57 0.62 -2.68
N GLU A 87 -20.13 -0.37 -3.46
CA GLU A 87 -20.18 -1.77 -3.03
C GLU A 87 -19.29 -2.01 -1.82
N VAL A 88 -19.84 -2.66 -0.80
CA VAL A 88 -19.15 -2.95 0.45
C VAL A 88 -18.57 -4.36 0.41
N SER A 89 -17.28 -4.50 0.71
CA SER A 89 -16.60 -5.79 0.75
C SER A 89 -17.13 -6.67 1.87
N GLU A 90 -17.46 -7.92 1.56
CA GLU A 90 -17.92 -8.92 2.54
C GLU A 90 -16.76 -9.69 3.19
N VAL A 91 -15.58 -9.62 2.60
CA VAL A 91 -14.37 -10.32 3.04
C VAL A 91 -13.21 -9.34 3.28
N THR A 92 -12.22 -9.79 4.03
CA THR A 92 -10.91 -9.14 4.11
C THR A 92 -9.90 -10.00 3.35
N ALA A 93 -9.24 -9.42 2.37
CA ALA A 93 -8.18 -10.09 1.63
C ALA A 93 -7.03 -10.51 2.56
N GLU A 94 -6.41 -11.66 2.32
CA GLU A 94 -5.37 -12.19 3.20
C GLU A 94 -4.18 -11.21 3.34
N ILE A 95 -3.79 -10.55 2.26
CA ILE A 95 -2.74 -9.54 2.33
C ILE A 95 -3.13 -8.36 3.23
N VAL A 96 -4.41 -7.95 3.21
CA VAL A 96 -4.93 -6.88 4.07
C VAL A 96 -4.95 -7.32 5.53
N ARG A 97 -5.33 -8.58 5.82
CA ARG A 97 -5.25 -9.14 7.16
C ARG A 97 -3.81 -9.05 7.70
N ARG A 98 -2.82 -9.42 6.87
CA ARG A 98 -1.39 -9.32 7.26
C ARG A 98 -0.93 -7.88 7.46
N PHE A 99 -1.43 -6.92 6.66
CA PHE A 99 -1.18 -5.50 6.94
C PHE A 99 -1.74 -5.08 8.31
N LEU A 100 -2.97 -5.50 8.62
CA LEU A 100 -3.58 -5.20 9.93
C LEU A 100 -2.83 -5.88 11.09
N ASP A 101 -2.38 -7.13 10.92
CA ASP A 101 -1.57 -7.86 11.88
C ASP A 101 -0.18 -7.21 12.08
N ALA A 102 0.36 -6.57 11.04
CA ALA A 102 1.57 -5.76 11.16
C ALA A 102 1.36 -4.46 11.96
N GLY A 103 0.12 -4.14 12.33
CA GLY A 103 -0.24 -3.04 13.23
C GLY A 103 -0.60 -1.72 12.57
N VAL A 104 -0.71 -1.67 11.23
CA VAL A 104 -1.06 -0.42 10.55
C VAL A 104 -2.52 -0.01 10.80
N VAL A 105 -2.78 1.28 10.71
CA VAL A 105 -4.10 1.90 10.86
C VAL A 105 -4.59 2.36 9.49
N VAL A 106 -5.48 1.59 8.89
CA VAL A 106 -6.08 1.92 7.59
C VAL A 106 -7.09 3.06 7.77
N PHE A 107 -6.91 4.18 7.04
CA PHE A 107 -7.80 5.34 7.14
C PHE A 107 -8.38 5.80 5.80
N GLY A 108 -8.16 5.05 4.72
CA GLY A 108 -8.75 5.33 3.42
C GLY A 108 -8.27 4.41 2.32
N LYS A 109 -8.90 4.55 1.15
CA LYS A 109 -8.53 3.84 -0.07
C LYS A 109 -8.06 4.80 -1.15
N THR A 110 -7.03 4.38 -1.88
CA THR A 110 -6.35 5.19 -2.89
C THR A 110 -6.87 4.91 -4.29
N ASN A 111 -6.88 5.94 -5.12
CA ASN A 111 -7.32 5.89 -6.49
C ASN A 111 -6.50 4.90 -7.34
N THR A 112 -7.19 4.23 -8.25
CA THR A 112 -6.65 3.27 -9.21
C THR A 112 -7.43 3.39 -10.52
N PRO A 113 -6.86 3.12 -11.70
CA PRO A 113 -7.66 2.99 -12.91
C PRO A 113 -8.60 1.79 -12.79
N GLU A 114 -9.65 1.80 -13.57
CA GLU A 114 -10.67 0.76 -13.60
C GLU A 114 -10.03 -0.62 -13.75
N TYR A 115 -10.33 -1.51 -12.80
CA TYR A 115 -9.77 -2.87 -12.67
C TYR A 115 -8.23 -2.95 -12.77
N LYS A 116 -7.52 -1.85 -12.46
CA LYS A 116 -6.05 -1.72 -12.57
C LYS A 116 -5.48 -1.96 -13.98
N LEU A 117 -6.30 -1.92 -15.02
CA LEU A 117 -5.93 -2.27 -16.39
C LEU A 117 -5.20 -1.16 -17.16
N SER A 118 -4.82 -0.07 -16.52
CA SER A 118 -4.12 1.04 -17.15
C SER A 118 -2.94 1.52 -16.29
N VAL A 119 -1.95 2.09 -16.96
CA VAL A 119 -0.85 2.83 -16.32
C VAL A 119 -1.19 4.30 -16.02
N LEU A 120 -2.40 4.72 -16.37
CA LEU A 120 -2.91 6.06 -16.15
C LEU A 120 -3.99 6.02 -15.05
N THR A 121 -3.68 6.57 -13.88
CA THR A 121 -4.64 6.63 -12.75
C THR A 121 -5.61 7.80 -12.98
N MET A 122 -6.61 7.53 -13.83
CA MET A 122 -7.67 8.47 -14.20
C MET A 122 -8.99 7.74 -14.50
N PRO A 123 -9.54 6.99 -13.54
CA PRO A 123 -10.80 6.28 -13.75
C PRO A 123 -11.95 7.28 -13.91
N GLU A 124 -12.96 6.90 -14.67
CA GLU A 124 -14.19 7.70 -14.81
C GLU A 124 -14.92 7.85 -13.46
N ALA A 125 -14.88 6.80 -12.62
CA ALA A 125 -15.53 6.79 -11.32
C ALA A 125 -15.08 7.92 -10.38
N TRP A 126 -13.78 8.28 -10.42
CA TRP A 126 -13.17 9.17 -9.44
C TRP A 126 -12.40 10.34 -10.07
N GLY A 127 -12.17 10.31 -11.38
CA GLY A 127 -11.35 11.28 -12.07
C GLY A 127 -9.83 11.05 -11.86
N PRO A 128 -8.99 11.92 -12.43
CA PRO A 128 -7.55 11.76 -12.44
C PRO A 128 -6.91 12.05 -11.08
N THR A 129 -5.98 11.19 -10.67
CA THR A 129 -5.00 11.51 -9.63
C THR A 129 -3.89 12.39 -10.21
N ARG A 130 -3.38 13.32 -9.41
CA ARG A 130 -2.33 14.25 -9.80
C ARG A 130 -1.01 13.91 -9.16
N ASN A 131 0.08 14.12 -9.90
CA ASN A 131 1.43 13.94 -9.39
C ASN A 131 1.75 15.09 -8.41
N PRO A 132 2.21 14.82 -7.17
CA PRO A 132 2.52 15.87 -6.20
C PRO A 132 3.61 16.85 -6.64
N TRP A 133 4.53 16.41 -7.50
CA TRP A 133 5.62 17.24 -8.01
C TRP A 133 5.17 18.20 -9.11
N ASP A 134 4.18 17.77 -9.90
CA ASP A 134 3.58 18.58 -10.97
C ASP A 134 2.13 18.15 -11.15
N VAL A 135 1.20 18.94 -10.64
CA VAL A 135 -0.24 18.63 -10.65
C VAL A 135 -0.87 18.67 -12.06
N THR A 136 -0.13 19.07 -13.07
CA THR A 136 -0.56 18.97 -14.48
C THR A 136 -0.35 17.57 -15.05
N ARG A 137 0.44 16.71 -14.34
CA ARG A 137 0.79 15.36 -14.73
C ARG A 137 0.09 14.31 -13.88
N LEU A 138 0.01 13.09 -14.42
CA LEU A 138 -0.44 11.90 -13.69
C LEU A 138 0.71 11.26 -12.92
N PRO A 139 0.43 10.56 -11.81
CA PRO A 139 1.45 9.87 -11.01
C PRO A 139 1.87 8.51 -11.59
N GLY A 140 1.41 8.17 -12.81
CA GLY A 140 1.50 6.78 -13.28
C GLY A 140 0.40 5.90 -12.70
N GLY A 141 0.51 4.59 -12.84
CA GLY A 141 -0.48 3.61 -12.40
C GLY A 141 0.02 2.16 -12.50
N SER A 142 -0.81 1.26 -12.05
CA SER A 142 -2.18 1.44 -11.56
C SER A 142 -2.25 1.84 -10.09
N SER A 143 -1.19 1.81 -9.29
CA SER A 143 -1.16 2.25 -7.88
C SER A 143 -0.81 3.75 -7.75
N GLY A 144 -1.35 4.59 -8.66
CA GLY A 144 -1.00 6.02 -8.71
C GLY A 144 -1.48 6.80 -7.50
N GLY A 145 -2.66 6.48 -6.96
CA GLY A 145 -3.15 7.11 -5.73
C GLY A 145 -2.24 6.84 -4.53
N SER A 146 -1.77 5.59 -4.37
CA SER A 146 -0.83 5.23 -3.30
C SER A 146 0.51 5.97 -3.46
N ALA A 147 1.07 6.00 -4.67
CA ALA A 147 2.33 6.70 -4.93
C ALA A 147 2.21 8.20 -4.68
N ALA A 148 1.12 8.82 -5.13
CA ALA A 148 0.88 10.25 -4.90
C ALA A 148 0.72 10.58 -3.41
N ALA A 149 -0.02 9.76 -2.66
CA ALA A 149 -0.21 9.95 -1.21
C ALA A 149 1.12 9.83 -0.43
N VAL A 150 1.96 8.84 -0.78
CA VAL A 150 3.28 8.64 -0.17
C VAL A 150 4.24 9.77 -0.53
N ALA A 151 4.32 10.15 -1.80
CA ALA A 151 5.18 11.25 -2.26
C ALA A 151 4.80 12.61 -1.65
N ALA A 152 3.49 12.86 -1.49
CA ALA A 152 2.99 14.07 -0.83
C ALA A 152 3.20 14.04 0.70
N GLY A 153 3.69 12.95 1.26
CA GLY A 153 3.87 12.77 2.71
C GLY A 153 2.57 12.71 3.50
N ILE A 154 1.46 12.31 2.88
CA ILE A 154 0.20 12.04 3.60
C ILE A 154 0.40 10.82 4.50
N VAL A 155 1.03 9.78 3.99
CA VAL A 155 1.42 8.57 4.71
C VAL A 155 2.87 8.20 4.39
N PRO A 156 3.56 7.45 5.26
CA PRO A 156 4.90 6.95 4.96
C PRO A 156 4.88 5.79 3.96
N MET A 157 3.79 5.04 3.90
CA MET A 157 3.60 3.91 2.99
C MET A 157 2.13 3.66 2.68
N GLY A 158 1.85 3.00 1.55
CA GLY A 158 0.51 2.56 1.15
C GLY A 158 0.57 1.28 0.34
N SER A 159 -0.54 0.53 0.34
CA SER A 159 -0.60 -0.74 -0.40
C SER A 159 -0.64 -0.52 -1.91
N ALA A 160 -0.13 -1.49 -2.64
CA ALA A 160 -0.04 -1.45 -4.09
C ALA A 160 -0.02 -2.85 -4.69
N THR A 161 -0.33 -2.98 -5.98
CA THR A 161 -0.24 -4.23 -6.73
C THR A 161 0.60 -4.01 -7.99
N ASP A 162 1.27 -5.05 -8.48
CA ASP A 162 2.09 -4.99 -9.69
C ASP A 162 1.95 -6.30 -10.49
N GLU A 163 1.50 -6.14 -11.70
CA GLU A 163 1.42 -7.19 -12.72
C GLU A 163 2.35 -6.83 -13.89
N GLY A 164 2.17 -5.65 -14.47
CA GLY A 164 2.96 -5.11 -15.57
C GLY A 164 3.77 -3.86 -15.22
N GLY A 165 3.99 -3.55 -13.92
CA GLY A 165 4.73 -2.37 -13.47
C GLY A 165 3.97 -1.49 -12.49
N SER A 166 2.80 -1.92 -12.02
CA SER A 166 1.87 -1.04 -11.27
C SER A 166 2.27 -0.68 -9.83
N ILE A 167 3.35 -1.21 -9.28
CA ILE A 167 4.10 -0.65 -8.14
C ILE A 167 5.22 0.24 -8.66
N ARG A 168 6.05 -0.31 -9.53
CA ARG A 168 7.32 0.28 -9.98
C ARG A 168 7.16 1.57 -10.78
N MET A 169 6.23 1.59 -11.72
CA MET A 169 5.99 2.78 -12.58
C MET A 169 5.51 3.98 -11.78
N PRO A 170 4.44 3.90 -10.96
CA PRO A 170 4.01 5.05 -10.18
C PRO A 170 5.03 5.43 -9.09
N ALA A 171 5.76 4.49 -8.52
CA ALA A 171 6.84 4.80 -7.59
C ALA A 171 7.94 5.63 -8.27
N SER A 172 8.36 5.24 -9.48
CA SER A 172 9.34 5.97 -10.29
C SER A 172 8.82 7.38 -10.65
N ALA A 173 7.57 7.48 -11.11
CA ALA A 173 6.96 8.76 -11.52
C ALA A 173 6.81 9.74 -10.36
N CYS A 174 6.66 9.25 -9.14
CA CYS A 174 6.48 10.06 -7.93
C CYS A 174 7.75 10.19 -7.07
N GLY A 175 8.88 9.57 -7.45
CA GLY A 175 10.14 9.66 -6.71
C GLY A 175 10.09 8.98 -5.34
N VAL A 176 9.40 7.85 -5.24
CA VAL A 176 9.28 7.02 -4.04
C VAL A 176 9.77 5.60 -4.30
N PHE A 177 9.91 4.79 -3.26
CA PHE A 177 10.39 3.41 -3.40
C PHE A 177 9.24 2.44 -3.69
N GLY A 178 9.44 1.56 -4.67
CA GLY A 178 8.49 0.50 -5.04
C GLY A 178 9.20 -0.77 -5.46
N LEU A 179 9.04 -1.83 -4.67
CA LEU A 179 9.51 -3.17 -4.95
C LEU A 179 8.37 -4.06 -5.41
N LYS A 180 8.49 -4.68 -6.58
CA LYS A 180 7.62 -5.79 -6.96
C LYS A 180 8.16 -7.09 -6.35
N PRO A 181 7.49 -7.69 -5.36
CA PRO A 181 7.90 -8.98 -4.82
C PRO A 181 7.93 -10.08 -5.90
N SER A 182 8.68 -11.11 -5.65
CA SER A 182 8.67 -12.32 -6.52
C SER A 182 7.29 -12.96 -6.51
N ARG A 183 6.96 -13.65 -7.59
CA ARG A 183 5.72 -14.43 -7.72
C ARG A 183 5.55 -15.36 -6.51
N GLY A 184 4.34 -15.43 -5.96
CA GLY A 184 4.00 -16.27 -4.82
C GLY A 184 4.63 -15.85 -3.49
N ARG A 185 5.33 -14.68 -3.43
CA ARG A 185 5.92 -14.18 -2.19
C ARG A 185 4.84 -13.69 -1.22
N ASN A 186 3.89 -12.90 -1.70
CA ASN A 186 2.75 -12.41 -0.94
C ASN A 186 1.45 -13.08 -1.37
N PRO A 187 0.47 -13.25 -0.46
CA PRO A 187 -0.83 -13.81 -0.79
C PRO A 187 -1.64 -12.88 -1.68
N ILE A 188 -2.57 -13.44 -2.45
CA ILE A 188 -3.50 -12.73 -3.33
C ILE A 188 -4.97 -13.09 -3.10
N GLY A 189 -5.25 -14.11 -2.26
CA GLY A 189 -6.60 -14.59 -1.95
C GLY A 189 -7.36 -13.77 -0.90
N PRO A 190 -8.58 -14.24 -0.56
CA PRO A 190 -9.20 -15.48 -1.03
C PRO A 190 -9.91 -15.36 -2.38
N ASP A 191 -10.23 -14.15 -2.85
CA ASP A 191 -11.05 -13.96 -4.06
C ASP A 191 -10.27 -14.28 -5.35
N PHE A 192 -8.94 -14.18 -5.29
CA PHE A 192 -8.04 -14.42 -6.41
C PHE A 192 -6.93 -15.37 -5.98
N SER A 193 -6.91 -16.59 -6.53
CA SER A 193 -5.82 -17.54 -6.29
C SER A 193 -4.77 -17.53 -7.41
N TRP A 194 -5.14 -17.06 -8.59
CA TRP A 194 -4.34 -17.12 -9.81
C TRP A 194 -4.69 -15.98 -10.75
N GLU A 195 -4.34 -14.76 -10.39
CA GLU A 195 -4.62 -13.62 -11.25
C GLU A 195 -3.49 -13.41 -12.26
N ALA A 196 -3.89 -13.07 -13.50
CA ALA A 196 -2.97 -12.81 -14.61
C ALA A 196 -1.87 -13.89 -14.72
N GLU A 197 -2.27 -15.16 -14.67
CA GLU A 197 -1.35 -16.31 -14.75
C GLU A 197 -0.21 -16.25 -13.73
N GLY A 198 -0.49 -15.69 -12.54
CA GLY A 198 0.47 -15.53 -11.45
C GLY A 198 1.46 -14.37 -11.64
N LEU A 199 1.23 -13.48 -12.58
CA LEU A 199 2.05 -12.29 -12.75
C LEU A 199 1.73 -11.21 -11.72
N SER A 200 0.47 -11.15 -11.25
CA SER A 200 0.04 -10.18 -10.26
C SER A 200 0.67 -10.47 -8.89
N THR A 201 1.11 -9.43 -8.21
CA THR A 201 1.64 -9.51 -6.85
C THR A 201 1.25 -8.28 -6.06
N SER A 202 0.94 -8.48 -4.78
CA SER A 202 0.67 -7.40 -3.82
C SER A 202 1.95 -6.98 -3.10
N GLY A 203 2.01 -5.71 -2.71
CA GLY A 203 3.11 -5.14 -1.95
C GLY A 203 2.77 -3.73 -1.48
N VAL A 204 3.79 -2.93 -1.25
CA VAL A 204 3.66 -1.55 -0.80
C VAL A 204 4.52 -0.59 -1.61
N ILE A 205 4.12 0.68 -1.62
CA ILE A 205 4.95 1.82 -2.02
C ILE A 205 5.32 2.55 -0.73
N THR A 206 6.60 2.90 -0.58
CA THR A 206 7.16 3.48 0.65
C THR A 206 8.11 4.63 0.34
N ARG A 207 8.48 5.40 1.35
CA ARG A 207 9.53 6.41 1.19
C ARG A 207 10.93 5.83 1.39
N THR A 208 11.05 4.74 2.15
CA THR A 208 12.35 4.13 2.47
C THR A 208 12.37 2.65 2.10
N VAL A 209 13.56 2.15 1.79
CA VAL A 209 13.78 0.73 1.52
C VAL A 209 13.48 -0.12 2.75
N ARG A 210 13.85 0.35 3.95
CA ARG A 210 13.66 -0.41 5.19
C ARG A 210 12.19 -0.62 5.54
N ASP A 211 11.30 0.36 5.26
CA ASP A 211 9.86 0.18 5.45
C ASP A 211 9.31 -0.91 4.52
N SER A 212 9.76 -0.93 3.26
CA SER A 212 9.36 -1.95 2.29
C SER A 212 9.86 -3.34 2.69
N ALA A 213 11.10 -3.44 3.16
CA ALA A 213 11.68 -4.70 3.63
C ALA A 213 10.94 -5.24 4.86
N ALA A 214 10.69 -4.40 5.86
CA ALA A 214 9.97 -4.78 7.07
C ALA A 214 8.50 -5.17 6.77
N MET A 215 7.83 -4.47 5.84
CA MET A 215 6.48 -4.85 5.44
C MET A 215 6.48 -6.17 4.65
N LEU A 216 7.50 -6.43 3.84
CA LEU A 216 7.63 -7.71 3.16
C LEU A 216 7.84 -8.86 4.16
N ASP A 217 8.67 -8.67 5.19
CA ASP A 217 8.83 -9.65 6.28
C ASP A 217 7.51 -9.92 7.01
N ALA A 218 6.67 -8.89 7.18
CA ALA A 218 5.38 -9.02 7.85
C ALA A 218 4.27 -9.66 6.98
N THR A 219 4.44 -9.64 5.66
CA THR A 219 3.37 -10.05 4.73
C THR A 219 3.69 -11.28 3.91
N GLU A 220 4.95 -11.69 3.84
CA GLU A 220 5.38 -12.83 3.03
C GLU A 220 4.79 -14.16 3.48
N GLY A 221 4.85 -15.11 2.59
CA GLY A 221 4.45 -16.49 2.82
C GLY A 221 3.14 -16.85 2.13
N PRO A 222 2.93 -18.16 1.94
CA PRO A 222 1.75 -18.66 1.24
C PRO A 222 0.48 -18.48 2.07
N GLU A 223 -0.64 -18.55 1.39
CA GLU A 223 -1.95 -18.71 1.97
C GLU A 223 -2.50 -20.12 1.66
N PRO A 224 -3.49 -20.63 2.41
CA PRO A 224 -4.13 -21.89 2.07
C PRO A 224 -4.69 -21.88 0.65
N GLY A 225 -4.34 -22.89 -0.15
CA GLY A 225 -4.76 -23.00 -1.56
C GLY A 225 -3.90 -22.21 -2.56
N SER A 226 -2.84 -21.54 -2.11
CA SER A 226 -1.90 -20.88 -3.02
C SER A 226 -1.25 -21.91 -3.95
N PRO A 227 -1.30 -21.73 -5.28
CA PRO A 227 -0.68 -22.65 -6.25
C PRO A 227 0.85 -22.50 -6.29
N TYR A 228 1.39 -21.46 -5.70
CA TYR A 228 2.81 -21.16 -5.68
C TYR A 228 3.33 -20.91 -4.28
N LEU A 229 4.52 -21.43 -4.04
CA LEU A 229 5.36 -21.08 -2.91
C LEU A 229 6.57 -20.35 -3.47
N ALA A 230 6.86 -19.15 -3.02
CA ALA A 230 8.14 -18.52 -3.31
C ALA A 230 9.18 -19.02 -2.31
N PRO A 231 10.04 -19.95 -2.69
CA PRO A 231 11.17 -20.32 -1.85
C PRO A 231 12.17 -19.17 -1.82
N GLY A 232 12.96 -19.11 -0.78
CA GLY A 232 14.06 -18.17 -0.70
C GLY A 232 14.13 -17.41 0.60
N PRO A 233 15.02 -16.44 0.69
CA PRO A 233 15.36 -15.80 1.95
C PRO A 233 14.14 -15.13 2.56
N THR A 234 14.08 -15.21 3.88
CA THR A 234 13.27 -14.42 4.79
C THR A 234 14.19 -13.43 5.51
N GLY A 235 13.62 -12.46 6.22
CA GLY A 235 14.45 -11.51 6.95
C GLY A 235 15.01 -10.40 6.06
N PHE A 236 14.16 -9.83 5.20
CA PHE A 236 14.53 -8.77 4.27
C PHE A 236 15.02 -7.50 4.97
N LEU A 237 14.44 -7.15 6.12
CA LEU A 237 14.90 -6.03 6.91
C LEU A 237 16.31 -6.26 7.46
N ALA A 238 16.57 -7.46 7.99
CA ALA A 238 17.89 -7.81 8.52
C ALA A 238 18.96 -7.80 7.41
N ALA A 239 18.62 -8.25 6.21
CA ALA A 239 19.54 -8.27 5.06
C ALA A 239 20.03 -6.87 4.62
N LEU A 240 19.35 -5.80 5.03
CA LEU A 240 19.81 -4.42 4.74
C LEU A 240 21.07 -4.03 5.54
N SER A 241 21.40 -4.76 6.60
CA SER A 241 22.62 -4.55 7.38
C SER A 241 23.86 -5.15 6.72
N ASP A 242 23.68 -6.06 5.76
CA ASP A 242 24.76 -6.73 5.08
C ASP A 242 25.23 -5.89 3.87
N PRO A 243 26.52 -5.56 3.77
CA PRO A 243 27.02 -4.86 2.58
C PRO A 243 26.86 -5.76 1.36
N PRO A 244 26.40 -5.23 0.21
CA PRO A 244 26.11 -6.03 -0.99
C PRO A 244 27.35 -6.66 -1.64
N GLY A 245 28.55 -6.34 -1.14
CA GLY A 245 29.81 -6.82 -1.72
C GLY A 245 30.04 -6.28 -3.15
N ARG A 246 30.93 -6.94 -3.89
CA ARG A 246 31.20 -6.59 -5.28
C ARG A 246 30.17 -7.26 -6.20
N LEU A 247 29.31 -6.44 -6.79
CA LEU A 247 28.30 -6.92 -7.74
C LEU A 247 28.89 -7.06 -9.16
N ARG A 248 28.43 -8.08 -9.88
CA ARG A 248 28.66 -8.23 -11.33
C ARG A 248 27.39 -7.79 -12.04
N VAL A 249 27.46 -6.69 -12.78
CA VAL A 249 26.33 -6.13 -13.51
C VAL A 249 26.48 -6.52 -14.99
N GLY A 250 25.50 -7.24 -15.53
CA GLY A 250 25.37 -7.48 -16.96
C GLY A 250 24.70 -6.26 -17.61
N VAL A 251 25.20 -5.85 -18.76
CA VAL A 251 24.58 -4.84 -19.63
C VAL A 251 24.24 -5.53 -20.94
N SER A 252 22.98 -5.41 -21.39
CA SER A 252 22.47 -5.95 -22.66
C SER A 252 22.23 -4.84 -23.65
#